data_3e5e39f829cbfce76a20781b39033a56
#
_entry.id   3e5e39f829cbfce76a20781b39033a56
#
_cell.length_a   1.000
_cell.length_b   1.000
_cell.length_c   1.000
_cell.angle_alpha   90.00
_cell.angle_beta   90.00
_cell.angle_gamma   90.00
#
_symmetry.space_group_name_H-M   'P 1'
#
loop_
_entity.id
_entity.type
_entity.pdbx_description
1 polymer ?
#
loop_
_entity_poly.entity_id
_entity_poly.type
_entity_poly.pdbx_seq_one_letter_code
_entity_poly.pdbx_strand_id
1 'polypeptide(L)'
;MGDGELVPRALSRAEIKALVAKFADSARRAERIGFDAIELHSAHGYLMHEFLSPLSNRRDDEYGGTLNNRMRFPESSRERVSLRRRPRFCPELQ
;
A
#
# COMPACT_ATOMS: atom_id res chain seq x y z
N MET A 1 -21.22 3.11 -4.56
CA MET A 1 -21.25 2.48 -5.89
C MET A 1 -22.66 2.53 -6.40
N GLY A 2 -22.84 2.96 -7.60
CA GLY A 2 -24.15 2.99 -8.22
C GLY A 2 -24.40 1.74 -9.03
N ASP A 3 -25.60 1.66 -9.56
CA ASP A 3 -25.96 0.56 -10.43
C ASP A 3 -25.14 0.59 -11.70
N GLY A 4 -24.77 -0.56 -12.18
CA GLY A 4 -24.00 -0.69 -13.40
C GLY A 4 -22.52 -0.46 -13.24
N GLU A 5 -22.06 -0.14 -12.05
CA GLU A 5 -20.65 -0.01 -11.80
C GLU A 5 -20.00 -1.38 -11.70
N LEU A 6 -18.70 -1.40 -12.05
CA LEU A 6 -17.96 -2.64 -12.00
C LEU A 6 -17.73 -3.08 -10.55
N VAL A 7 -17.86 -4.37 -10.31
CA VAL A 7 -17.49 -4.95 -9.03
C VAL A 7 -15.98 -4.93 -8.92
N PRO A 8 -15.42 -4.43 -7.81
CA PRO A 8 -13.99 -4.43 -7.65
C PRO A 8 -13.42 -5.85 -7.72
N ARG A 9 -12.31 -5.99 -8.40
CA ARG A 9 -11.64 -7.26 -8.57
C ARG A 9 -10.53 -7.39 -7.54
N ALA A 10 -10.38 -8.57 -6.96
CA ALA A 10 -9.26 -8.84 -6.07
C ALA A 10 -7.95 -8.84 -6.85
N LEU A 11 -6.90 -8.28 -6.25
CA LEU A 11 -5.59 -8.27 -6.87
C LEU A 11 -4.92 -9.62 -6.72
N SER A 12 -4.19 -10.05 -7.74
CA SER A 12 -3.33 -11.21 -7.64
C SER A 12 -2.07 -10.86 -6.84
N ARG A 13 -1.36 -11.89 -6.39
CA ARG A 13 -0.09 -11.66 -5.69
C ARG A 13 0.92 -10.94 -6.56
N ALA A 14 0.96 -11.26 -7.84
CA ALA A 14 1.85 -10.59 -8.78
C ALA A 14 1.50 -9.11 -8.91
N GLU A 15 0.20 -8.79 -8.96
CA GLU A 15 -0.25 -7.41 -9.04
C GLU A 15 0.08 -6.63 -7.76
N ILE A 16 -0.01 -7.27 -6.60
CA ILE A 16 0.36 -6.64 -5.34
C ILE A 16 1.85 -6.28 -5.36
N LYS A 17 2.70 -7.20 -5.80
CA LYS A 17 4.14 -6.93 -5.88
C LYS A 17 4.45 -5.82 -6.87
N ALA A 18 3.73 -5.78 -7.97
CA ALA A 18 3.90 -4.71 -8.94
C ALA A 18 3.50 -3.35 -8.37
N LEU A 19 2.45 -3.31 -7.56
CA LEU A 19 2.03 -2.07 -6.90
C LEU A 19 3.07 -1.59 -5.89
N VAL A 20 3.66 -2.51 -5.12
CA VAL A 20 4.73 -2.15 -4.18
C VAL A 20 5.88 -1.49 -4.95
N ALA A 21 6.25 -2.05 -6.11
CA ALA A 21 7.29 -1.48 -6.95
C ALA A 21 6.90 -0.09 -7.45
N LYS A 22 5.64 0.12 -7.80
CA LYS A 22 5.17 1.42 -8.26
C LYS A 22 5.22 2.47 -7.17
N PHE A 23 4.90 2.10 -5.93
CA PHE A 23 5.06 3.02 -4.81
C PHE A 23 6.52 3.44 -4.66
N ALA A 24 7.44 2.49 -4.76
CA ALA A 24 8.87 2.78 -4.67
C ALA A 24 9.33 3.70 -5.81
N ASP A 25 8.86 3.46 -7.02
CA ASP A 25 9.21 4.29 -8.17
C ASP A 25 8.69 5.71 -8.03
N SER A 26 7.47 5.85 -7.51
CA SER A 26 6.87 7.16 -7.27
C SER A 26 7.67 7.92 -6.22
N ALA A 27 8.12 7.23 -5.17
CA ALA A 27 8.94 7.84 -4.13
C ALA A 27 10.26 8.33 -4.71
N ARG A 28 10.88 7.56 -5.59
CA ARG A 28 12.12 7.99 -6.23
C ARG A 28 11.92 9.23 -7.08
N ARG A 29 10.82 9.31 -7.80
CA ARG A 29 10.50 10.50 -8.60
C ARG A 29 10.29 11.71 -7.71
N ALA A 30 9.58 11.54 -6.60
CA ALA A 30 9.36 12.63 -5.66
C ALA A 30 10.68 13.13 -5.07
N GLU A 31 11.57 12.21 -4.76
CA GLU A 31 12.89 12.56 -4.23
C GLU A 31 13.70 13.37 -5.24
N ARG A 32 13.67 12.96 -6.50
CA ARG A 32 14.44 13.66 -7.54
C ARG A 32 13.97 15.08 -7.76
N ILE A 33 12.68 15.35 -7.57
CA ILE A 33 12.17 16.71 -7.76
C ILE A 33 12.14 17.52 -6.46
N GLY A 34 12.70 16.98 -5.38
CA GLY A 34 13.01 17.76 -4.20
C GLY A 34 12.11 17.61 -2.99
N PHE A 35 11.19 16.66 -2.98
CA PHE A 35 10.39 16.44 -1.78
C PHE A 35 11.26 15.82 -0.68
N ASP A 36 11.07 16.30 0.55
CA ASP A 36 11.83 15.86 1.70
C ASP A 36 11.15 14.74 2.48
N ALA A 37 9.84 14.58 2.34
CA ALA A 37 9.08 13.57 3.06
C ALA A 37 7.96 13.04 2.20
N ILE A 38 7.57 11.80 2.47
CA ILE A 38 6.50 11.11 1.76
C ILE A 38 5.65 10.39 2.79
N GLU A 39 4.35 10.48 2.63
CA GLU A 39 3.40 9.81 3.50
C GLU A 39 2.59 8.81 2.69
N LEU A 40 2.51 7.58 3.19
CA LEU A 40 1.68 6.55 2.57
C LEU A 40 0.30 6.60 3.19
N HIS A 41 -0.71 6.73 2.33
CA HIS A 41 -2.09 6.84 2.79
C HIS A 41 -2.66 5.45 3.07
N SER A 42 -3.01 5.17 4.31
CA SER A 42 -3.50 3.86 4.72
C SER A 42 -4.86 3.91 5.40
N ALA A 43 -5.60 4.98 5.20
CA ALA A 43 -6.86 5.20 5.91
C ALA A 43 -7.99 5.56 4.94
N HIS A 44 -9.18 5.75 5.49
CA HIS A 44 -10.35 6.29 4.80
C HIS A 44 -10.84 5.44 3.62
N GLY A 45 -10.70 4.11 3.73
CA GLY A 45 -11.29 3.20 2.75
C GLY A 45 -10.54 3.06 1.45
N TYR A 46 -9.34 3.63 1.36
CA TYR A 46 -8.54 3.49 0.15
C TYR A 46 -7.70 2.22 0.18
N LEU A 47 -6.87 2.01 -0.84
CA LEU A 47 -6.28 0.71 -1.12
C LEU A 47 -5.59 0.05 0.08
N MET A 48 -4.71 0.77 0.78
CA MET A 48 -4.00 0.16 1.90
C MET A 48 -4.94 -0.12 3.06
N HIS A 49 -5.91 0.75 3.30
CA HIS A 49 -6.92 0.51 4.31
C HIS A 49 -7.77 -0.72 3.96
N GLU A 50 -8.05 -0.92 2.68
CA GLU A 50 -8.83 -2.09 2.25
C GLU A 50 -8.10 -3.39 2.56
N PHE A 51 -6.76 -3.39 2.52
CA PHE A 51 -6.00 -4.57 2.93
C PHE A 51 -5.95 -4.74 4.43
N LEU A 52 -5.92 -3.65 5.18
CA LEU A 52 -5.84 -3.71 6.65
C LEU A 52 -7.14 -4.17 7.30
N SER A 53 -8.26 -3.78 6.75
CA SER A 53 -9.56 -4.03 7.38
C SER A 53 -10.06 -5.44 7.11
N PRO A 54 -10.44 -6.20 8.16
CA PRO A 54 -11.04 -7.52 7.94
C PRO A 54 -12.43 -7.45 7.32
N LEU A 55 -13.05 -6.26 7.28
CA LEU A 55 -14.34 -6.11 6.63
C LEU A 55 -14.21 -6.13 5.11
N SER A 56 -13.15 -5.56 4.58
CA SER A 56 -12.92 -5.52 3.13
C SER A 56 -11.94 -6.59 2.67
N ASN A 57 -10.98 -6.98 3.52
CA ASN A 57 -9.97 -7.96 3.14
C ASN A 57 -10.43 -9.36 3.56
N ARG A 58 -10.84 -10.14 2.58
CA ARG A 58 -11.29 -11.53 2.79
C ARG A 58 -10.37 -12.53 2.12
N ARG A 59 -9.14 -12.13 1.87
CA ARG A 59 -8.17 -13.00 1.20
C ARG A 59 -7.75 -14.14 2.13
N ASP A 60 -7.41 -15.26 1.51
CA ASP A 60 -6.93 -16.44 2.23
C ASP A 60 -5.47 -16.75 1.92
N ASP A 61 -4.75 -15.81 1.31
CA ASP A 61 -3.33 -15.97 1.03
C ASP A 61 -2.51 -15.16 2.06
N GLU A 62 -1.22 -14.96 1.76
CA GLU A 62 -0.32 -14.29 2.70
C GLU A 62 -0.63 -12.80 2.90
N TYR A 63 -1.61 -12.24 2.18
CA TYR A 63 -2.01 -10.85 2.31
C TYR A 63 -3.34 -10.69 3.04
N GLY A 64 -3.88 -11.76 3.62
CA GLY A 64 -5.17 -11.69 4.30
C GLY A 64 -5.26 -12.66 5.46
N GLY A 65 -6.35 -12.53 6.22
CA GLY A 65 -6.59 -13.37 7.38
C GLY A 65 -6.10 -12.74 8.67
N THR A 66 -4.90 -13.08 9.11
CA THR A 66 -4.33 -12.54 10.34
C THR A 66 -3.98 -11.07 10.16
N LEU A 67 -3.83 -10.36 11.27
CA LEU A 67 -3.40 -8.96 11.23
C LEU A 67 -2.05 -8.83 10.52
N ASN A 68 -1.11 -9.71 10.83
CA ASN A 68 0.19 -9.67 10.17
C ASN A 68 0.07 -9.77 8.66
N ASN A 69 -0.78 -10.66 8.18
CA ASN A 69 -1.00 -10.81 6.75
C ASN A 69 -1.69 -9.59 6.15
N ARG A 70 -2.66 -9.02 6.85
CA ARG A 70 -3.36 -7.83 6.36
C ARG A 70 -2.45 -6.61 6.31
N MET A 71 -1.44 -6.57 7.16
CA MET A 71 -0.46 -5.48 7.17
C MET A 71 0.65 -5.66 6.14
N ARG A 72 0.75 -6.82 5.53
CA ARG A 72 1.91 -7.17 4.68
C ARG A 72 2.07 -6.22 3.50
N PHE A 73 0.99 -5.91 2.81
CA PHE A 73 1.09 -5.00 1.67
C PHE A 73 1.47 -3.58 2.09
N PRO A 74 0.81 -2.95 3.08
CA PRO A 74 1.25 -1.64 3.54
C PRO A 74 2.69 -1.63 4.07
N GLU A 75 3.08 -2.66 4.82
CA GLU A 75 4.44 -2.72 5.36
C GLU A 75 5.48 -2.90 4.27
N SER A 76 5.20 -3.75 3.28
CA SER A 76 6.11 -3.94 2.15
C SER A 76 6.31 -2.64 1.38
N SER A 77 5.23 -1.89 1.18
CA SER A 77 5.29 -0.60 0.49
C SER A 77 6.11 0.40 1.31
N ARG A 78 5.87 0.46 2.62
CA ARG A 78 6.61 1.35 3.50
C ARG A 78 8.09 1.05 3.50
N GLU A 79 8.46 -0.22 3.57
CA GLU A 79 9.86 -0.62 3.58
C GLU A 79 10.58 -0.23 2.30
N ARG A 80 9.94 -0.46 1.16
CA ARG A 80 10.54 -0.14 -0.14
C ARG A 80 10.75 1.36 -0.28
N VAL A 81 9.80 2.15 0.18
CA VAL A 81 9.90 3.60 0.14
C VAL A 81 10.97 4.09 1.13
N SER A 82 11.01 3.55 2.34
CA SER A 82 11.96 3.96 3.38
C SER A 82 13.40 3.74 2.98
N LEU A 83 13.69 2.69 2.24
CA LEU A 83 15.04 2.40 1.82
C LEU A 83 15.64 3.47 0.91
N ARG A 84 14.82 4.32 0.35
CA ARG A 84 15.29 5.33 -0.59
C ARG A 84 15.82 6.57 0.11
N ARG A 85 15.20 6.97 1.21
CA ARG A 85 15.51 8.26 1.79
C ARG A 85 15.39 8.22 3.30
N ARG A 86 16.44 7.76 3.90
CA ARG A 86 16.49 7.79 5.36
C ARG A 86 16.82 9.15 5.83
N PRO A 87 17.16 9.57 6.71
CA PRO A 87 16.73 10.14 7.94
C PRO A 87 15.63 11.20 7.80
N ARG A 88 15.35 11.63 6.60
CA ARG A 88 14.29 12.62 6.39
C ARG A 88 12.95 12.00 6.10
N PHE A 89 12.92 10.70 6.03
CA PHE A 89 11.73 9.99 5.62
C PHE A 89 10.74 9.87 6.77
N CYS A 90 9.46 10.10 6.49
CA CYS A 90 8.41 9.88 7.46
C CYS A 90 7.97 8.43 7.38
N PRO A 91 8.25 7.61 8.40
CA PRO A 91 7.94 6.18 8.29
C PRO A 91 6.53 5.82 8.69
N GLU A 92 5.71 6.76 9.09
CA GLU A 92 4.38 6.46 9.60
C GLU A 92 3.40 6.16 8.50
N LEU A 93 2.50 5.22 8.78
CA LEU A 93 1.38 4.92 7.91
C LEU A 93 0.15 5.64 8.41
N GLN A 94 -0.60 6.16 7.47
CA GLN A 94 -1.86 6.82 7.79
C GLN A 94 -3.02 5.85 7.74
#